data_4bc067f13688dda2eeb5a76982356cab
#
_entry.id   4bc067f13688dda2eeb5a76982356cab
#
_cell.length_a   1.000
_cell.length_b   1.000
_cell.length_c   1.000
_cell.angle_alpha   90.00
_cell.angle_beta   90.00
_cell.angle_gamma   90.00
#
_symmetry.space_group_name_H-M   'P 1'
#
loop_
_entity.id
_entity.type
_entity.pdbx_description
1 polymer ?
#
loop_
_entity_poly.entity_id
_entity_poly.type
_entity_poly.pdbx_seq_one_letter_code
_entity_poly.pdbx_strand_id
1 'polypeptide(L)'
;MSQLKIPENYAKLLKKYEYLDGKLKQEQDQFGYELFTETHIFYNSDEILRYSRELPKDFPAEEAKEYADYQKQNEYDLGYITNFSQILLFGVDGSDCPFCMDFTENKETPRVIYWDDGELTWRVIADSLENFFDLFEWE
;
A
#
# COMPACT_ATOMS: atom_id res chain seq x y z
N MET A 1 20.63 -11.50 -7.83
CA MET A 1 19.33 -10.88 -7.64
C MET A 1 19.18 -10.33 -6.24
N SER A 2 18.94 -9.05 -6.13
CA SER A 2 18.73 -8.45 -4.81
C SER A 2 17.28 -8.70 -4.37
N GLN A 3 17.12 -9.24 -3.18
CA GLN A 3 15.81 -9.34 -2.56
C GLN A 3 15.45 -7.99 -1.94
N LEU A 4 14.17 -7.67 -1.97
CA LEU A 4 13.68 -6.50 -1.25
C LEU A 4 13.84 -6.73 0.25
N LYS A 5 14.28 -5.69 0.94
CA LYS A 5 14.48 -5.75 2.38
C LYS A 5 13.40 -4.94 3.08
N ILE A 6 12.75 -5.56 4.05
CA ILE A 6 11.77 -4.87 4.89
C ILE A 6 12.53 -3.82 5.73
N PRO A 7 12.11 -2.53 5.69
CA PRO A 7 12.81 -1.49 6.46
C PRO A 7 12.81 -1.77 7.95
N GLU A 8 13.92 -1.45 8.61
CA GLU A 8 14.08 -1.69 10.05
C GLU A 8 13.04 -0.96 10.88
N ASN A 9 12.67 0.25 10.46
CA ASN A 9 11.66 1.03 11.20
C ASN A 9 10.27 0.40 11.16
N TYR A 10 10.00 -0.49 10.19
CA TYR A 10 8.71 -1.16 10.11
C TYR A 10 8.40 -1.96 11.37
N ALA A 11 9.39 -2.67 11.90
CA ALA A 11 9.18 -3.49 13.12
C ALA A 11 8.77 -2.63 14.31
N LYS A 12 9.34 -1.42 14.42
CA LYS A 12 8.98 -0.49 15.50
C LYS A 12 7.56 0.05 15.32
N LEU A 13 7.20 0.40 14.08
CA LEU A 13 5.88 0.91 13.75
C LEU A 13 4.84 -0.19 13.96
N LEU A 14 5.13 -1.41 13.52
CA LEU A 14 4.24 -2.54 13.70
C LEU A 14 3.96 -2.78 15.18
N LYS A 15 5.01 -2.79 16.01
CA LYS A 15 4.86 -3.00 17.44
C LYS A 15 3.99 -1.94 18.09
N LYS A 16 4.07 -0.70 17.61
CA LYS A 16 3.27 0.41 18.15
C LYS A 16 1.80 0.33 17.74
N TYR A 17 1.52 -0.11 16.51
CA TYR A 17 0.17 -0.01 15.94
C TYR A 17 -0.51 -1.36 15.66
N GLU A 18 0.15 -2.47 15.97
CA GLU A 18 -0.26 -3.82 15.56
C GLU A 18 -1.70 -4.19 15.94
N TYR A 19 -2.13 -3.76 17.12
CA TYR A 19 -3.45 -4.11 17.64
C TYR A 19 -4.39 -2.91 17.71
N LEU A 20 -4.07 -1.84 17.02
CA LEU A 20 -4.87 -0.63 17.03
C LEU A 20 -5.53 -0.42 15.68
N ASP A 21 -6.79 -0.06 15.70
CA ASP A 21 -7.49 0.37 14.49
C ASP A 21 -7.16 1.83 14.21
N GLY A 22 -6.97 2.14 12.94
CA GLY A 22 -6.67 3.49 12.50
C GLY A 22 -7.75 4.02 11.57
N LYS A 23 -8.18 5.24 11.83
CA LYS A 23 -9.09 5.97 10.95
C LYS A 23 -8.38 7.24 10.48
N LEU A 24 -8.59 7.59 9.22
CA LEU A 24 -7.97 8.79 8.68
C LEU A 24 -8.37 10.03 9.49
N LYS A 25 -7.39 10.86 9.81
CA LYS A 25 -7.62 12.14 10.49
C LYS A 25 -8.47 13.07 9.63
N GLN A 26 -8.20 13.03 8.33
CA GLN A 26 -8.97 13.69 7.29
C GLN A 26 -9.18 12.65 6.18
N GLU A 27 -10.22 12.77 5.41
CA GLU A 27 -10.45 11.83 4.31
C GLU A 27 -9.54 12.15 3.12
N GLN A 28 -8.24 12.17 3.37
CA GLN A 28 -7.19 12.54 2.43
C GLN A 28 -5.94 11.72 2.65
N ASP A 29 -5.17 11.52 1.56
CA ASP A 29 -3.82 10.98 1.66
C ASP A 29 -2.83 12.10 2.04
N GLN A 30 -1.54 11.77 2.08
CA GLN A 30 -0.50 12.74 2.44
C GLN A 30 -0.49 13.95 1.52
N PHE A 31 -0.92 13.78 0.28
CA PHE A 31 -0.81 14.79 -0.78
C PHE A 31 -2.08 15.62 -0.95
N GLY A 32 -3.08 15.41 -0.10
CA GLY A 32 -4.31 16.17 -0.09
C GLY A 32 -5.40 15.65 -1.04
N TYR A 33 -5.18 14.49 -1.65
CA TYR A 33 -6.19 13.88 -2.51
C TYR A 33 -7.15 13.04 -1.68
N GLU A 34 -8.41 13.01 -2.09
CA GLU A 34 -9.45 12.28 -1.41
C GLU A 34 -9.11 10.79 -1.26
N LEU A 35 -9.26 10.28 -0.05
CA LEU A 35 -8.97 8.90 0.27
C LEU A 35 -9.97 8.42 1.32
N PHE A 36 -10.60 7.27 1.06
CA PHE A 36 -11.54 6.63 1.99
C PHE A 36 -11.01 5.25 2.32
N THR A 37 -10.39 5.12 3.47
CA THR A 37 -9.84 3.84 3.94
C THR A 37 -9.68 3.87 5.45
N GLU A 38 -9.53 2.68 6.02
CA GLU A 38 -9.20 2.50 7.43
C GLU A 38 -8.18 1.37 7.52
N THR A 39 -7.50 1.25 8.63
CA THR A 39 -6.59 0.12 8.80
C THR A 39 -7.35 -1.07 9.40
N HIS A 40 -6.93 -2.27 9.04
CA HIS A 40 -7.51 -3.49 9.59
C HIS A 40 -6.44 -4.39 10.17
N ILE A 41 -5.46 -4.80 9.39
CA ILE A 41 -4.40 -5.67 9.85
C ILE A 41 -3.09 -5.32 9.17
N PHE A 42 -2.00 -5.41 9.93
CA PHE A 42 -0.64 -5.28 9.43
C PHE A 42 0.09 -6.61 9.62
N TYR A 43 0.92 -6.96 8.67
CA TYR A 43 1.60 -8.25 8.60
C TYR A 43 3.00 -8.18 9.21
N ASN A 44 3.41 -9.30 9.84
CA ASN A 44 4.80 -9.46 10.27
C ASN A 44 5.68 -9.82 9.05
N SER A 45 7.00 -9.93 9.28
CA SER A 45 7.94 -10.16 8.18
C SER A 45 7.66 -11.42 7.37
N ASP A 46 7.32 -12.53 8.04
CA ASP A 46 7.04 -13.79 7.35
C ASP A 46 5.75 -13.68 6.53
N GLU A 47 4.74 -13.04 7.09
CA GLU A 47 3.47 -12.82 6.39
C GLU A 47 3.64 -11.89 5.19
N ILE A 48 4.45 -10.83 5.33
CA ILE A 48 4.73 -9.91 4.22
C ILE A 48 5.29 -10.68 3.03
N LEU A 49 6.30 -11.52 3.26
CA LEU A 49 6.91 -12.28 2.18
C LEU A 49 5.92 -13.28 1.56
N ARG A 50 5.12 -13.94 2.40
CA ARG A 50 4.14 -14.91 1.93
C ARG A 50 3.02 -14.25 1.12
N TYR A 51 2.40 -13.20 1.65
CA TYR A 51 1.27 -12.55 0.98
C TYR A 51 1.70 -11.73 -0.23
N SER A 52 2.94 -11.22 -0.25
CA SER A 52 3.45 -10.52 -1.42
C SER A 52 3.52 -11.42 -2.65
N ARG A 53 3.80 -12.71 -2.45
CA ARG A 53 3.83 -13.68 -3.55
C ARG A 53 2.44 -13.92 -4.14
N GLU A 54 1.38 -13.64 -3.37
CA GLU A 54 0.01 -13.85 -3.81
C GLU A 54 -0.57 -12.67 -4.59
N LEU A 55 0.09 -11.48 -4.54
CA LEU A 55 -0.40 -10.30 -5.25
C LEU A 55 -0.69 -10.52 -6.74
N PRO A 56 0.17 -11.19 -7.51
CA PRO A 56 -0.11 -11.42 -8.93
C PRO A 56 -1.37 -12.24 -9.19
N LYS A 57 -1.83 -13.03 -8.23
CA LYS A 57 -3.06 -13.80 -8.36
C LYS A 57 -4.28 -12.91 -8.21
N ASP A 58 -4.21 -11.90 -7.36
CA ASP A 58 -5.29 -10.95 -7.12
C ASP A 58 -5.34 -9.86 -8.21
N PHE A 59 -4.20 -9.62 -8.87
CA PHE A 59 -4.06 -8.63 -9.93
C PHE A 59 -3.45 -9.26 -11.17
N PRO A 60 -4.15 -10.21 -11.81
CA PRO A 60 -3.58 -10.93 -12.94
C PRO A 60 -3.30 -10.01 -14.13
N ALA A 61 -2.17 -10.26 -14.80
CA ALA A 61 -1.72 -9.43 -15.92
C ALA A 61 -2.72 -9.37 -17.07
N GLU A 62 -3.45 -10.46 -17.30
CA GLU A 62 -4.46 -10.52 -18.37
C GLU A 62 -5.65 -9.57 -18.15
N GLU A 63 -5.86 -9.11 -16.92
CA GLU A 63 -6.92 -8.16 -16.63
C GLU A 63 -6.51 -6.70 -16.86
N ALA A 64 -5.25 -6.46 -17.18
CA ALA A 64 -4.73 -5.10 -17.37
C ALA A 64 -5.54 -4.32 -18.42
N LYS A 65 -6.03 -5.00 -19.45
CA LYS A 65 -6.83 -4.36 -20.51
C LYS A 65 -8.16 -3.85 -20.00
N GLU A 66 -8.77 -4.54 -19.05
CA GLU A 66 -10.05 -4.11 -18.47
C GLU A 66 -9.92 -2.81 -17.73
N TYR A 67 -8.75 -2.58 -17.12
CA TYR A 67 -8.48 -1.37 -16.34
C TYR A 67 -7.80 -0.27 -17.14
N ALA A 68 -7.46 -0.52 -18.40
CA ALA A 68 -6.78 0.45 -19.24
C ALA A 68 -7.63 1.70 -19.52
N ASP A 69 -8.97 1.54 -19.49
CA ASP A 69 -9.90 2.63 -19.73
C ASP A 69 -10.06 3.54 -18.50
N TYR A 70 -9.63 3.08 -17.33
CA TYR A 70 -9.67 3.87 -16.10
C TYR A 70 -8.42 4.72 -16.02
N GLN A 71 -8.59 5.99 -16.35
CA GLN A 71 -7.46 6.91 -16.43
C GLN A 71 -7.02 7.39 -15.06
N LYS A 72 -5.74 7.71 -14.98
CA LYS A 72 -5.17 8.32 -13.79
C LYS A 72 -5.82 9.68 -13.56
N GLN A 73 -6.34 9.91 -12.36
CA GLN A 73 -7.01 11.14 -11.97
C GLN A 73 -6.02 12.23 -11.51
N ASN A 74 -4.86 11.82 -11.01
CA ASN A 74 -3.85 12.74 -10.52
C ASN A 74 -2.46 12.14 -10.69
N GLU A 75 -1.43 12.94 -10.36
CA GLU A 75 -0.03 12.54 -10.56
C GLU A 75 0.42 11.36 -9.69
N TYR A 76 -0.34 11.04 -8.63
CA TYR A 76 -0.01 9.94 -7.73
C TYR A 76 -0.72 8.64 -8.07
N ASP A 77 -1.60 8.65 -9.05
CA ASP A 77 -2.26 7.44 -9.53
C ASP A 77 -1.30 6.66 -10.43
N LEU A 78 -1.13 5.37 -10.13
CA LEU A 78 -0.20 4.49 -10.84
C LEU A 78 -0.89 3.61 -11.87
N GLY A 79 -2.22 3.53 -11.82
CA GLY A 79 -2.98 2.64 -12.69
C GLY A 79 -2.92 1.19 -12.21
N TYR A 80 -3.14 0.26 -13.12
CA TYR A 80 -3.10 -1.16 -12.83
C TYR A 80 -1.66 -1.68 -12.91
N ILE A 81 -1.19 -2.29 -11.83
CA ILE A 81 0.18 -2.80 -11.74
C ILE A 81 0.20 -4.27 -12.09
N THR A 82 1.13 -4.69 -12.94
CA THR A 82 1.33 -6.08 -13.31
C THR A 82 2.68 -6.63 -12.86
N ASN A 83 3.63 -5.76 -12.54
CA ASN A 83 4.95 -6.15 -12.07
C ASN A 83 5.11 -5.80 -10.60
N PHE A 84 5.07 -6.81 -9.74
CA PHE A 84 5.19 -6.65 -8.29
C PHE A 84 6.59 -6.96 -7.76
N SER A 85 7.60 -7.03 -8.62
CA SER A 85 8.96 -7.40 -8.21
C SER A 85 9.59 -6.43 -7.22
N GLN A 86 9.13 -5.17 -7.19
CA GLN A 86 9.64 -4.14 -6.29
C GLN A 86 8.59 -3.72 -5.26
N ILE A 87 7.62 -4.58 -4.98
CA ILE A 87 6.48 -4.24 -4.12
C ILE A 87 6.30 -5.32 -3.05
N LEU A 88 6.12 -4.88 -1.79
CA LEU A 88 5.82 -5.76 -0.67
C LEU A 88 4.49 -5.37 -0.04
N LEU A 89 3.59 -6.34 0.06
CA LEU A 89 2.30 -6.18 0.73
C LEU A 89 2.51 -6.25 2.24
N PHE A 90 2.15 -5.18 2.98
CA PHE A 90 2.36 -5.16 4.43
C PHE A 90 1.07 -5.06 5.25
N GLY A 91 -0.07 -4.89 4.61
CA GLY A 91 -1.33 -4.83 5.34
C GLY A 91 -2.52 -4.66 4.43
N VAL A 92 -3.70 -4.72 5.01
CA VAL A 92 -4.96 -4.50 4.28
C VAL A 92 -5.90 -3.64 5.11
N ASP A 93 -6.84 -2.98 4.43
CA ASP A 93 -7.89 -2.24 5.11
C ASP A 93 -9.11 -3.13 5.40
N GLY A 94 -10.16 -2.54 5.94
CA GLY A 94 -11.37 -3.28 6.30
C GLY A 94 -12.12 -3.89 5.12
N SER A 95 -11.80 -3.49 3.90
CA SER A 95 -12.37 -4.04 2.65
C SER A 95 -11.39 -4.95 1.92
N ASP A 96 -10.32 -5.38 2.60
CA ASP A 96 -9.24 -6.21 2.06
C ASP A 96 -8.43 -5.56 0.95
N CYS A 97 -8.48 -4.23 0.84
CA CYS A 97 -7.64 -3.52 -0.12
C CYS A 97 -6.22 -3.41 0.43
N PRO A 98 -5.21 -3.77 -0.36
CA PRO A 98 -3.84 -3.86 0.13
C PRO A 98 -3.14 -2.53 0.29
N PHE A 99 -2.35 -2.44 1.37
CA PHE A 99 -1.33 -1.42 1.56
C PHE A 99 0.01 -2.05 1.23
N CYS A 100 0.77 -1.43 0.35
CA CYS A 100 2.05 -1.98 -0.09
C CYS A 100 3.19 -1.00 0.06
N MET A 101 4.38 -1.55 0.30
CA MET A 101 5.63 -0.81 0.23
C MET A 101 6.10 -0.85 -1.21
N ASP A 102 6.29 0.30 -1.82
CA ASP A 102 6.76 0.42 -3.20
C ASP A 102 8.21 0.91 -3.21
N PHE A 103 9.10 0.06 -3.69
CA PHE A 103 10.54 0.32 -3.74
C PHE A 103 11.01 0.78 -5.13
N THR A 104 10.08 1.04 -6.06
CA THR A 104 10.46 1.38 -7.44
C THR A 104 11.25 2.69 -7.54
N GLU A 105 10.98 3.65 -6.66
CA GLU A 105 11.65 4.95 -6.65
C GLU A 105 12.87 4.98 -5.72
N ASN A 106 12.87 4.16 -4.66
CA ASN A 106 13.95 4.10 -3.69
C ASN A 106 13.99 2.72 -3.06
N LYS A 107 15.12 2.04 -3.17
CA LYS A 107 15.25 0.66 -2.68
C LYS A 107 15.39 0.55 -1.18
N GLU A 108 15.72 1.65 -0.50
CA GLU A 108 15.92 1.64 0.95
C GLU A 108 14.75 2.20 1.72
N THR A 109 14.09 3.21 1.16
CA THR A 109 12.94 3.86 1.80
C THR A 109 11.75 3.81 0.87
N PRO A 110 10.84 2.83 1.07
CA PRO A 110 9.69 2.70 0.20
C PRO A 110 8.65 3.78 0.47
N ARG A 111 7.94 4.15 -0.56
CA ARG A 111 6.69 4.90 -0.42
C ARG A 111 5.56 3.90 -0.21
N VAL A 112 4.41 4.38 0.25
CA VAL A 112 3.25 3.51 0.48
C VAL A 112 2.25 3.72 -0.64
N ILE A 113 1.84 2.61 -1.25
CA ILE A 113 0.80 2.61 -2.27
C ILE A 113 -0.38 1.77 -1.78
N TYR A 114 -1.55 2.05 -2.34
CA TYR A 114 -2.81 1.45 -1.92
C TYR A 114 -3.66 1.19 -3.15
N TRP A 115 -4.31 0.02 -3.21
CA TRP A 115 -5.28 -0.25 -4.27
C TRP A 115 -6.59 0.43 -3.91
N ASP A 116 -6.93 1.47 -4.66
CA ASP A 116 -8.20 2.18 -4.48
C ASP A 116 -9.25 1.50 -5.33
N ASP A 117 -10.08 0.67 -4.69
CA ASP A 117 -11.08 -0.13 -5.38
C ASP A 117 -12.22 0.73 -5.94
N GLY A 118 -12.45 1.90 -5.38
CA GLY A 118 -13.44 2.85 -5.92
C GLY A 118 -13.00 3.51 -7.21
N GLU A 119 -11.70 3.81 -7.32
CA GLU A 119 -11.11 4.47 -8.49
C GLU A 119 -10.42 3.48 -9.44
N LEU A 120 -10.32 2.20 -9.06
CA LEU A 120 -9.72 1.12 -9.84
C LEU A 120 -8.28 1.44 -10.27
N THR A 121 -7.49 1.95 -9.33
CA THR A 121 -6.09 2.30 -9.56
C THR A 121 -5.27 2.11 -8.30
N TRP A 122 -4.00 1.76 -8.47
CA TRP A 122 -3.01 1.88 -7.41
C TRP A 122 -2.65 3.36 -7.26
N ARG A 123 -2.50 3.82 -6.03
CA ARG A 123 -2.16 5.21 -5.78
C ARG A 123 -1.12 5.34 -4.69
N VAL A 124 -0.17 6.26 -4.86
CA VAL A 124 0.77 6.60 -3.81
C VAL A 124 0.02 7.45 -2.78
N ILE A 125 -0.09 6.96 -1.55
CA ILE A 125 -0.83 7.65 -0.50
C ILE A 125 0.09 8.26 0.57
N ALA A 126 1.35 7.83 0.63
CA ALA A 126 2.35 8.42 1.51
C ALA A 126 3.74 8.18 0.94
N ASP A 127 4.66 9.09 1.19
CA ASP A 127 6.03 8.98 0.69
C ASP A 127 6.96 8.19 1.62
N SER A 128 6.46 7.80 2.80
CA SER A 128 7.19 6.96 3.75
C SER A 128 6.23 6.19 4.64
N LEU A 129 6.75 5.18 5.34
CA LEU A 129 5.96 4.43 6.31
C LEU A 129 5.52 5.32 7.46
N GLU A 130 6.40 6.19 7.96
CA GLU A 130 6.06 7.11 9.04
C GLU A 130 4.90 8.02 8.65
N ASN A 131 4.96 8.60 7.45
CA ASN A 131 3.89 9.47 6.97
C ASN A 131 2.60 8.73 6.74
N PHE A 132 2.68 7.46 6.33
CA PHE A 132 1.49 6.61 6.21
C PHE A 132 0.80 6.45 7.58
N PHE A 133 1.55 6.06 8.61
CA PHE A 133 0.97 5.85 9.93
C PHE A 133 0.45 7.18 10.53
N ASP A 134 1.07 8.30 10.19
CA ASP A 134 0.62 9.61 10.64
C ASP A 134 -0.70 10.07 10.01
N LEU A 135 -1.15 9.44 8.93
CA LEU A 135 -2.44 9.79 8.32
C LEU A 135 -3.62 9.43 9.21
N PHE A 136 -3.41 8.51 10.16
CA PHE A 136 -4.49 7.91 10.94
C PHE A 136 -4.49 8.35 12.39
N GLU A 137 -5.70 8.41 12.96
CA GLU A 137 -5.89 8.47 14.41
C GLU A 137 -5.99 7.04 14.90
N TRP A 138 -5.28 6.71 15.96
CA TRP A 138 -5.18 5.34 16.48
C TRP A 138 -5.87 5.23 17.84
N GLU A 139 -6.66 4.17 17.99
CA GLU A 139 -7.34 3.88 19.25
C GLU A 139 -6.55 2.89 20.11
#